data_d534b00ab348e4c430c7b61d53f82e0a
#
_entry.id   d534b00ab348e4c430c7b61d53f82e0a
#
_cell.length_a   1.000
_cell.length_b   1.000
_cell.length_c   1.000
_cell.angle_alpha   90.00
_cell.angle_beta   90.00
_cell.angle_gamma   90.00
#
_symmetry.space_group_name_H-M   'P 1'
#
loop_
_entity.id
_entity.type
_entity.pdbx_description
1 polymer ?
#
loop_
_entity_poly.entity_id
_entity_poly.type
_entity_poly.pdbx_seq_one_letter_code
_entity_poly.pdbx_strand_id
1 'polypeptide(L)' 'MSKSGTIIIVDDNKGVLTALQILLKNYFSKVVTLSSPVTLSSVIREEAPEVILLDMNFTSGINTGNEGLFW' A
#
# COMPACT_ATOMS: atom_id res chain seq x y z
N MET A 1 11.22 20.31 7.42
CA MET A 1 11.49 18.87 7.49
C MET A 1 11.02 18.18 6.23
N SER A 2 11.90 17.54 5.54
CA SER A 2 11.52 16.89 4.31
C SER A 2 10.88 15.54 4.59
N LYS A 3 9.97 15.16 3.74
CA LYS A 3 9.31 13.88 3.83
C LYS A 3 9.91 12.93 2.82
N SER A 4 9.76 11.65 3.07
CA SER A 4 10.15 10.67 2.09
C SER A 4 9.26 10.81 0.86
N GLY A 5 9.63 10.16 -0.22
CA GLY A 5 8.93 10.32 -1.48
C GLY A 5 7.50 9.79 -1.45
N THR A 6 7.23 8.78 -2.25
CA THR A 6 5.87 8.28 -2.44
C THR A 6 5.74 6.89 -1.85
N ILE A 7 4.60 6.64 -1.20
CA ILE A 7 4.25 5.31 -0.72
C ILE A 7 2.93 4.90 -1.37
N ILE A 8 2.84 3.64 -1.75
CA ILE A 8 1.60 3.06 -2.24
C ILE A 8 1.10 2.07 -1.21
N ILE A 9 -0.17 2.16 -0.87
CA ILE A 9 -0.81 1.25 0.07
C ILE A 9 -1.91 0.49 -0.67
N VAL A 10 -1.87 -0.83 -0.60
CA VAL A 10 -2.88 -1.67 -1.25
C VAL A 10 -3.59 -2.46 -0.16
N ASP A 11 -4.89 -2.25 -0.03
CA ASP A 11 -5.69 -2.91 0.99
C ASP A 11 -7.13 -2.86 0.53
N ASP A 12 -7.87 -3.96 0.67
CA ASP A 12 -9.26 -3.98 0.23
C ASP A 12 -10.19 -3.34 1.26
N ASN A 13 -9.69 -2.98 2.41
CA ASN A 13 -10.49 -2.33 3.43
C ASN A 13 -10.29 -0.82 3.35
N LYS A 14 -11.31 -0.11 2.93
CA LYS A 14 -11.19 1.33 2.72
C LYS A 14 -10.99 2.09 4.00
N GLY A 15 -11.50 1.58 5.11
CA GLY A 15 -11.26 2.22 6.40
C GLY A 15 -9.80 2.17 6.78
N VAL A 16 -9.16 1.05 6.51
CA VAL A 16 -7.73 0.91 6.78
C VAL A 16 -6.94 1.83 5.88
N LEU A 17 -7.31 1.90 4.60
CA LEU A 17 -6.62 2.79 3.68
C LEU A 17 -6.69 4.24 4.14
N THR A 18 -7.87 4.67 4.57
CA THR A 18 -8.04 6.04 5.03
C THR A 18 -7.19 6.32 6.27
N ALA A 19 -7.21 5.39 7.21
CA ALA A 19 -6.44 5.57 8.44
C ALA A 19 -4.95 5.64 8.15
N LEU A 20 -4.46 4.74 7.30
CA LEU A 20 -3.06 4.72 6.97
C LEU A 20 -2.65 5.94 6.16
N GLN A 21 -3.53 6.40 5.29
CA GLN A 21 -3.25 7.58 4.51
C GLN A 21 -3.05 8.80 5.41
N ILE A 22 -3.94 8.95 6.39
CA ILE A 22 -3.84 10.08 7.30
C ILE A 22 -2.54 10.00 8.10
N LEU A 23 -2.20 8.81 8.57
CA LEU A 23 -1.00 8.62 9.36
C LEU A 23 0.25 8.85 8.52
N LEU A 24 0.31 8.23 7.36
CA LEU A 24 1.55 8.20 6.59
C LEU A 24 1.81 9.49 5.83
N LYS A 25 0.80 10.31 5.62
CA LYS A 25 1.05 11.56 4.93
C LYS A 25 1.94 12.49 5.74
N ASN A 26 2.17 12.17 6.99
CA ASN A 26 3.10 12.92 7.81
C ASN A 26 4.54 12.52 7.54
N TYR A 27 4.75 11.40 6.88
CA TYR A 27 6.07 10.85 6.66
C TYR A 27 6.45 10.80 5.19
N PHE A 28 5.46 10.88 4.31
CA PHE A 28 5.70 10.80 2.87
C PHE A 28 5.10 12.01 2.19
N SER A 29 5.75 12.44 1.12
CA SER A 29 5.24 13.59 0.38
C SER A 29 3.99 13.23 -0.40
N LYS A 30 3.80 11.94 -0.74
CA LYS A 30 2.62 11.51 -1.45
C LYS A 30 2.24 10.11 -0.99
N VAL A 31 0.96 9.93 -0.72
CA VAL A 31 0.41 8.63 -0.32
C VAL A 31 -0.65 8.23 -1.33
N VAL A 32 -0.45 7.10 -1.99
CA VAL A 32 -1.40 6.58 -2.97
C VAL A 32 -2.07 5.37 -2.36
N THR A 33 -3.39 5.32 -2.41
CA THR A 33 -4.14 4.19 -1.87
C THR A 33 -4.85 3.45 -2.98
N LEU A 34 -4.78 2.14 -2.93
CA LEU A 34 -5.44 1.28 -3.90
C LEU A 34 -6.26 0.25 -3.15
N SER A 35 -7.48 0.03 -3.59
CA SER A 35 -8.34 -0.98 -2.97
C SER A 35 -8.21 -2.33 -3.66
N SER A 36 -7.38 -2.40 -4.67
CA SER A 36 -7.19 -3.64 -5.44
C SER A 36 -5.81 -3.62 -6.06
N PRO A 37 -5.16 -4.76 -6.19
CA PRO A 37 -3.84 -4.79 -6.82
C PRO A 37 -3.90 -4.76 -8.34
N VAL A 38 -5.08 -4.67 -8.92
CA VAL A 38 -5.24 -4.78 -10.38
C VAL A 38 -4.42 -3.72 -11.11
N THR A 39 -4.44 -2.48 -10.61
CA THR A 39 -3.73 -1.40 -11.27
C THR A 39 -2.38 -1.12 -10.65
N LEU A 40 -1.91 -2.00 -9.80
CA LEU A 40 -0.68 -1.74 -9.06
C LEU A 40 0.51 -1.53 -9.99
N SER A 41 0.63 -2.36 -11.02
CA SER A 41 1.76 -2.24 -11.94
C SER A 41 1.80 -0.89 -12.61
N SER A 42 0.65 -0.41 -13.06
CA SER A 42 0.56 0.89 -13.71
C SER A 42 0.94 2.00 -12.75
N VAL A 43 0.44 1.92 -11.54
CA VAL A 43 0.69 2.96 -10.55
C VAL A 43 2.16 2.97 -10.16
N ILE A 44 2.77 1.82 -10.01
CA ILE A 44 4.20 1.74 -9.71
C ILE A 44 5.00 2.44 -10.81
N ARG A 45 4.61 2.20 -12.04
CA ARG A 45 5.33 2.79 -13.16
C ARG A 45 5.18 4.29 -13.19
N GLU A 46 4.00 4.78 -12.86
CA GLU A 46 3.73 6.22 -12.91
C GLU A 46 4.30 6.96 -11.72
N GLU A 47 4.17 6.38 -10.55
CA GLU A 47 4.51 7.09 -9.32
C GLU A 47 5.94 6.83 -8.85
N ALA A 48 6.55 5.75 -9.30
CA ALA A 48 7.89 5.38 -8.89
C ALA A 48 8.04 5.46 -7.37
N PRO A 49 7.22 4.72 -6.63
CA PRO A 49 7.19 4.84 -5.17
C PRO A 49 8.46 4.29 -4.54
N GLU A 50 8.78 4.82 -3.37
CA GLU A 50 9.89 4.30 -2.59
C GLU A 50 9.48 3.14 -1.71
N VAL A 51 8.18 3.09 -1.35
CA VAL A 51 7.68 2.05 -0.46
C VAL A 51 6.32 1.58 -0.98
N ILE A 52 6.09 0.29 -0.90
CA ILE A 52 4.78 -0.28 -1.23
C ILE A 52 4.36 -1.13 -0.05
N LEU A 53 3.22 -0.79 0.52
CA LEU A 53 2.65 -1.54 1.63
C LEU A 53 1.50 -2.38 1.08
N LEU A 54 1.62 -3.69 1.21
CA LEU A 54 0.69 -4.60 0.58
C LEU A 54 0.01 -5.44 1.64
N ASP A 55 -1.32 -5.36 1.70
CA ASP A 55 -2.08 -6.20 2.59
C ASP A 55 -2.44 -7.48 1.86
N MET A 56 -2.01 -8.59 2.40
CA MET A 56 -2.16 -9.88 1.73
C MET A 56 -3.50 -10.52 1.93
N ASN A 57 -4.45 -9.81 2.48
CA ASN A 57 -5.79 -10.36 2.65
C ASN A 57 -6.50 -10.60 1.34
N PHE A 58 -5.94 -10.10 0.26
CA PHE A 58 -6.52 -10.34 -1.05
C PHE A 58 -6.56 -11.82 -1.39
N THR A 59 -5.74 -12.60 -0.76
CA THR A 59 -5.65 -14.01 -1.09
C THR A 59 -6.42 -14.86 -0.13
N SER A 60 -7.54 -14.37 0.31
CA SER A 60 -8.38 -15.15 1.20
C SER A 60 -8.66 -16.49 0.52
N GLY A 61 -8.58 -17.55 1.24
CA GLY A 61 -8.76 -18.86 0.69
C GLY A 61 -7.47 -19.57 0.40
N ILE A 62 -6.39 -18.87 0.34
CA ILE A 62 -5.09 -19.49 0.14
C ILE A 62 -4.21 -19.11 1.31
N ASN A 63 -4.63 -19.49 2.42
CA ASN A 63 -3.94 -19.02 3.59
C ASN A 63 -2.99 -20.09 4.10
N THR A 64 -1.73 -19.88 3.90
CA THR A 64 -0.73 -20.77 4.42
C THR A 64 -0.15 -20.26 5.71
N GLY A 65 -0.55 -19.09 6.11
CA GLY A 65 -0.09 -18.57 7.36
C GLY A 65 1.22 -17.84 7.32
N ASN A 66 1.89 -17.86 6.19
CA ASN A 66 3.16 -17.15 6.12
C ASN A 66 3.30 -16.26 4.93
N GLU A 67 2.25 -15.99 4.23
CA GLU A 67 2.37 -15.11 3.07
C GLU A 67 2.86 -13.73 3.44
N GLY A 68 2.46 -13.24 4.58
CA GLY A 68 2.82 -11.90 4.95
C GLY A 68 4.18 -11.75 5.57
N LEU A 69 4.91 -12.83 5.68
CA LEU A 69 6.18 -12.79 6.37
C LEU A 69 7.35 -12.39 5.48
N PHE A 70 7.11 -12.22 4.22
CA PHE A 70 8.20 -11.98 3.28
C PHE A 70 8.31 -10.53 2.86
N TRP A 71 7.58 -9.71 3.48
CA TRP A 71 7.56 -8.30 3.12
C TRP A 71 8.17 -7.45 4.20
#